data_7e4a90545099c56b66d250ce9009a404
#
_entry.id   7e4a90545099c56b66d250ce9009a404
#
_cell.length_a   1.000
_cell.length_b   1.000
_cell.length_c   1.000
_cell.angle_alpha   90.00
_cell.angle_beta   90.00
_cell.angle_gamma   90.00
#
_symmetry.space_group_name_H-M   'P 1'
#
loop_
_entity.id
_entity.type
_entity.pdbx_description
1 polymer ?
#
loop_
_entity_poly.entity_id
_entity_poly.type
_entity_poly.pdbx_seq_one_letter_code
_entity_poly.pdbx_strand_id
1 'polypeptide(L)'
;MKLKKPKFWDYKKTTLLSDILYPFSILVSLFSSSKNKGSKIEGITTICVGNIYIGGTGKTSLAIELKKIFDEKKIKSCFVKKNYKDQIDEQKLLKNHGKLIIEKSRLNALKIAFNEGYKVAIFDDGLQDKTINYDLSIVCFNKRNLFGNKRVIPAGPLREDINNIIKYKNIFLIGNNEEIKSEILSNFHDLNIFEASYKPQNLENFKDPKYIAFSGIGNHHTFIEMLKKNNLNIIKDFEFPDHYNYSKKELNKIINECKKNNSAIITTEKDYLRLPEEFKDKIKFININLSIKDIVKLKKLLNEINI
;
A
#
# COMPACT_ATOMS: atom_id res chain seq x y z
N MET A 1 3.90 -11.62 18.66
CA MET A 1 2.59 -12.02 18.09
C MET A 1 2.03 -10.82 17.34
N LYS A 2 1.91 -10.85 15.99
CA LYS A 2 1.29 -9.75 15.25
C LYS A 2 -0.23 -9.87 15.41
N LEU A 3 -0.87 -8.84 15.95
CA LEU A 3 -2.32 -8.81 16.14
C LEU A 3 -2.99 -8.71 14.77
N LYS A 4 -3.95 -9.58 14.49
CA LYS A 4 -4.83 -9.42 13.33
C LYS A 4 -5.72 -8.20 13.55
N LYS A 5 -5.93 -7.45 12.48
CA LYS A 5 -6.90 -6.34 12.46
C LYS A 5 -8.29 -6.86 12.89
N PRO A 6 -8.98 -6.18 13.80
CA PRO A 6 -10.32 -6.58 14.20
C PRO A 6 -11.31 -6.53 13.03
N LYS A 7 -12.13 -7.58 12.87
CA LYS A 7 -13.09 -7.67 11.75
C LYS A 7 -14.13 -6.53 11.74
N PHE A 8 -14.54 -6.07 12.94
CA PHE A 8 -15.54 -4.99 13.05
C PHE A 8 -15.07 -3.64 12.49
N TRP A 9 -13.76 -3.45 12.30
CA TRP A 9 -13.22 -2.24 11.68
C TRP A 9 -13.62 -2.11 10.20
N ASP A 10 -13.83 -3.24 9.52
CA ASP A 10 -14.19 -3.28 8.09
C ASP A 10 -15.71 -3.20 7.85
N TYR A 11 -16.52 -3.22 8.90
CA TYR A 11 -17.96 -3.09 8.75
C TYR A 11 -18.32 -1.65 8.34
N LYS A 12 -19.34 -1.50 7.49
CA LYS A 12 -19.85 -0.17 7.10
C LYS A 12 -20.59 0.54 8.25
N LYS A 13 -21.04 -0.22 9.26
CA LYS A 13 -21.74 0.28 10.45
C LYS A 13 -20.88 0.05 11.69
N THR A 14 -21.07 0.90 12.69
CA THR A 14 -20.45 0.72 14.01
C THR A 14 -21.06 -0.47 14.74
N THR A 15 -20.29 -1.05 15.65
CA THR A 15 -20.71 -2.15 16.54
C THR A 15 -20.64 -1.67 17.99
N LEU A 16 -21.29 -2.37 18.91
CA LEU A 16 -21.23 -2.06 20.34
C LEU A 16 -19.76 -1.95 20.83
N LEU A 17 -18.88 -2.83 20.38
CA LEU A 17 -17.46 -2.77 20.73
C LEU A 17 -16.79 -1.50 20.19
N SER A 18 -17.13 -1.08 18.97
CA SER A 18 -16.67 0.18 18.40
C SER A 18 -17.17 1.38 19.23
N ASP A 19 -18.40 1.33 19.75
CA ASP A 19 -18.97 2.42 20.56
C ASP A 19 -18.28 2.50 21.94
N ILE A 20 -17.99 1.37 22.58
CA ILE A 20 -17.22 1.32 23.83
C ILE A 20 -15.80 1.88 23.65
N LEU A 21 -15.16 1.62 22.52
CA LEU A 21 -13.81 2.11 22.23
C LEU A 21 -13.74 3.56 21.74
N TYR A 22 -14.88 4.15 21.37
CA TYR A 22 -14.94 5.47 20.74
C TYR A 22 -14.33 6.61 21.58
N PRO A 23 -14.53 6.69 22.92
CA PRO A 23 -13.89 7.72 23.73
C PRO A 23 -12.36 7.73 23.60
N PHE A 24 -11.72 6.57 23.50
CA PHE A 24 -10.28 6.47 23.30
C PHE A 24 -9.85 6.96 21.91
N SER A 25 -10.70 6.80 20.91
CA SER A 25 -10.44 7.31 19.55
C SER A 25 -10.46 8.83 19.50
N ILE A 26 -11.29 9.48 20.31
CA ILE A 26 -11.30 10.95 20.42
C ILE A 26 -9.94 11.43 20.95
N LEU A 27 -9.40 10.79 21.97
CA LEU A 27 -8.06 11.13 22.49
C LEU A 27 -6.98 11.00 21.41
N VAL A 28 -6.98 9.89 20.66
CA VAL A 28 -6.02 9.67 19.56
C VAL A 28 -6.17 10.76 18.50
N SER A 29 -7.39 11.15 18.12
CA SER A 29 -7.62 12.17 17.10
C SER A 29 -7.15 13.56 17.54
N LEU A 30 -7.29 13.92 18.81
CA LEU A 30 -6.76 15.17 19.37
C LEU A 30 -5.23 15.27 19.27
N PHE A 31 -4.51 14.17 19.57
CA PHE A 31 -3.05 14.11 19.41
C PHE A 31 -2.62 14.15 17.93
N SER A 32 -3.42 13.59 17.03
CA SER A 32 -3.11 13.60 15.59
C SER A 32 -3.28 14.96 14.92
N SER A 33 -4.11 15.84 15.46
CA SER A 33 -4.48 17.12 14.85
C SER A 33 -3.53 18.30 15.13
N SER A 34 -2.45 18.11 15.91
CA SER A 34 -1.52 19.21 16.19
C SER A 34 -0.84 19.73 14.92
N LYS A 35 -0.91 21.05 14.70
CA LYS A 35 -0.32 21.75 13.55
C LYS A 35 1.17 22.00 13.78
N ASN A 36 2.05 21.12 13.32
CA ASN A 36 3.47 21.48 13.16
C ASN A 36 3.69 21.94 11.71
N LYS A 37 4.35 23.08 11.53
CA LYS A 37 4.86 23.49 10.22
C LYS A 37 6.08 22.62 9.92
N GLY A 38 5.90 21.59 9.11
CA GLY A 38 7.01 20.75 8.65
C GLY A 38 8.07 21.53 7.88
N SER A 39 9.28 21.01 7.85
CA SER A 39 10.38 21.60 7.07
C SER A 39 10.21 21.32 5.58
N LYS A 40 10.71 22.23 4.75
CA LYS A 40 10.85 22.09 3.30
C LYS A 40 12.30 22.30 2.93
N ILE A 41 12.80 21.60 1.92
CA ILE A 41 14.14 21.80 1.36
C ILE A 41 13.94 22.28 -0.08
N GLU A 42 14.43 23.46 -0.40
CA GLU A 42 14.37 23.99 -1.76
C GLU A 42 15.27 23.19 -2.69
N GLY A 43 14.86 23.03 -3.96
CA GLY A 43 15.62 22.32 -5.00
C GLY A 43 15.40 20.80 -5.04
N ILE A 44 14.52 20.25 -4.18
CA ILE A 44 14.02 18.87 -4.24
C ILE A 44 12.51 18.84 -3.99
N THR A 45 11.78 18.26 -4.94
CA THR A 45 10.32 18.09 -4.83
C THR A 45 9.97 16.87 -3.99
N THR A 46 9.05 17.01 -3.06
CA THR A 46 8.63 15.98 -2.13
C THR A 46 7.23 15.47 -2.43
N ILE A 47 7.09 14.19 -2.72
CA ILE A 47 5.79 13.55 -2.97
C ILE A 47 5.54 12.51 -1.90
N CYS A 48 4.46 12.64 -1.14
CA CYS A 48 4.06 11.69 -0.14
C CYS A 48 2.93 10.79 -0.63
N VAL A 49 3.18 9.49 -0.67
CA VAL A 49 2.17 8.46 -0.88
C VAL A 49 1.86 7.82 0.47
N GLY A 50 0.64 7.95 0.95
CA GLY A 50 0.28 7.43 2.25
C GLY A 50 -1.17 6.98 2.34
N ASN A 51 -1.61 6.65 3.55
CA ASN A 51 -2.99 6.30 3.83
C ASN A 51 -3.43 6.77 5.21
N ILE A 52 -4.72 6.93 5.38
CA ILE A 52 -5.34 7.15 6.68
C ILE A 52 -6.05 5.89 7.21
N TYR A 53 -6.14 4.82 6.43
CA TYR A 53 -6.71 3.53 6.78
C TYR A 53 -5.60 2.52 7.09
N ILE A 54 -5.69 1.77 8.20
CA ILE A 54 -4.72 0.74 8.57
C ILE A 54 -4.91 -0.51 7.71
N GLY A 55 -3.88 -0.86 6.93
CA GLY A 55 -3.86 -2.06 6.09
C GLY A 55 -3.33 -1.79 4.69
N GLY A 56 -3.43 -2.80 3.84
CA GLY A 56 -2.94 -2.77 2.46
C GLY A 56 -3.79 -1.88 1.55
N THR A 57 -3.40 -0.63 1.35
CA THR A 57 -4.07 0.34 0.50
C THR A 57 -3.34 0.62 -0.82
N GLY A 58 -2.24 -0.12 -1.10
CA GLY A 58 -1.49 -0.01 -2.35
C GLY A 58 -0.49 1.14 -2.44
N LYS A 59 -0.10 1.75 -1.32
CA LYS A 59 0.88 2.85 -1.26
C LYS A 59 2.18 2.54 -2.00
N THR A 60 2.81 1.44 -1.66
CA THR A 60 4.08 1.02 -2.25
C THR A 60 3.97 0.82 -3.76
N SER A 61 2.86 0.23 -4.24
CA SER A 61 2.61 0.06 -5.68
C SER A 61 2.47 1.41 -6.38
N LEU A 62 1.77 2.39 -5.79
CA LEU A 62 1.68 3.73 -6.36
C LEU A 62 3.03 4.44 -6.34
N ALA A 63 3.81 4.34 -5.25
CA ALA A 63 5.14 4.93 -5.18
C ALA A 63 6.04 4.40 -6.32
N ILE A 64 5.98 3.09 -6.61
CA ILE A 64 6.71 2.47 -7.73
C ILE A 64 6.24 3.03 -9.08
N GLU A 65 4.94 3.17 -9.31
CA GLU A 65 4.43 3.74 -10.57
C GLU A 65 4.82 5.21 -10.74
N LEU A 66 4.80 6.02 -9.68
CA LEU A 66 5.31 7.40 -9.73
C LEU A 66 6.80 7.43 -10.10
N LYS A 67 7.61 6.54 -9.52
CA LYS A 67 9.03 6.41 -9.86
C LYS A 67 9.23 6.11 -11.35
N LYS A 68 8.46 5.16 -11.92
CA LYS A 68 8.51 4.83 -13.36
C LYS A 68 8.18 6.05 -14.22
N ILE A 69 7.16 6.86 -13.85
CA ILE A 69 6.80 8.08 -14.57
C ILE A 69 7.97 9.09 -14.58
N PHE A 70 8.69 9.25 -13.46
CA PHE A 70 9.84 10.14 -13.39
C PHE A 70 11.04 9.60 -14.18
N ASP A 71 11.24 8.26 -14.17
CA ASP A 71 12.29 7.64 -14.99
C ASP A 71 12.04 7.79 -16.50
N GLU A 72 10.78 7.63 -16.95
CA GLU A 72 10.38 7.93 -18.33
C GLU A 72 10.73 9.37 -18.73
N LYS A 73 10.61 10.32 -17.80
CA LYS A 73 10.97 11.73 -18.00
C LYS A 73 12.45 12.04 -17.79
N LYS A 74 13.27 11.03 -17.46
CA LYS A 74 14.70 11.19 -17.09
C LYS A 74 14.92 12.12 -15.90
N ILE A 75 13.95 12.21 -14.97
CA ILE A 75 14.05 13.00 -13.75
C ILE A 75 14.64 12.11 -12.66
N LYS A 76 15.78 12.54 -12.09
CA LYS A 76 16.47 11.81 -11.03
C LYS A 76 15.64 11.78 -9.75
N SER A 77 15.02 10.64 -9.45
CA SER A 77 14.11 10.45 -8.33
C SER A 77 14.53 9.27 -7.45
N CYS A 78 14.19 9.32 -6.16
CA CYS A 78 14.44 8.24 -5.19
C CYS A 78 13.23 7.99 -4.31
N PHE A 79 13.19 6.80 -3.70
CA PHE A 79 12.27 6.49 -2.63
C PHE A 79 12.86 6.91 -1.28
N VAL A 80 12.00 7.37 -0.40
CA VAL A 80 12.32 7.67 1.01
C VAL A 80 11.39 6.89 1.91
N LYS A 81 11.96 6.15 2.86
CA LYS A 81 11.18 5.40 3.85
C LYS A 81 11.82 5.48 5.22
N LYS A 82 10.99 5.56 6.27
CA LYS A 82 11.47 5.43 7.65
C LYS A 82 11.91 3.99 7.90
N ASN A 83 12.95 3.81 8.69
CA ASN A 83 13.47 2.49 9.05
C ASN A 83 12.52 1.77 10.01
N TYR A 84 11.67 0.91 9.47
CA TYR A 84 10.82 0.00 10.23
C TYR A 84 11.34 -1.43 10.09
N LYS A 85 11.73 -2.05 11.21
CA LYS A 85 12.24 -3.43 11.24
C LYS A 85 11.24 -4.47 10.70
N ASP A 86 9.95 -4.17 10.81
CA ASP A 86 8.86 -5.07 10.42
C ASP A 86 8.44 -4.95 8.94
N GLN A 87 9.02 -4.02 8.16
CA GLN A 87 8.67 -3.75 6.76
C GLN A 87 9.84 -4.00 5.80
N ILE A 88 10.64 -5.03 6.07
CA ILE A 88 11.82 -5.38 5.26
C ILE A 88 11.42 -5.78 3.83
N ASP A 89 10.27 -6.42 3.67
CA ASP A 89 9.70 -6.81 2.36
C ASP A 89 9.40 -5.57 1.49
N GLU A 90 8.77 -4.54 2.06
CA GLU A 90 8.53 -3.29 1.34
C GLU A 90 9.82 -2.56 1.00
N GLN A 91 10.80 -2.58 1.90
CA GLN A 91 12.12 -2.01 1.64
C GLN A 91 12.82 -2.74 0.49
N LYS A 92 12.78 -4.08 0.48
CA LYS A 92 13.35 -4.90 -0.61
C LYS A 92 12.64 -4.62 -1.93
N LEU A 93 11.29 -4.57 -1.90
CA LEU A 93 10.50 -4.29 -3.09
C LEU A 93 10.85 -2.91 -3.68
N LEU A 94 10.90 -1.86 -2.87
CA LEU A 94 11.29 -0.52 -3.34
C LEU A 94 12.73 -0.49 -3.89
N LYS A 95 13.67 -1.19 -3.25
CA LYS A 95 15.07 -1.30 -3.73
C LYS A 95 15.16 -1.96 -5.10
N ASN A 96 14.32 -2.94 -5.40
CA ASN A 96 14.27 -3.59 -6.72
C ASN A 96 13.81 -2.62 -7.83
N HIS A 97 13.07 -1.56 -7.46
CA HIS A 97 12.53 -0.58 -8.42
C HIS A 97 13.27 0.76 -8.43
N GLY A 98 14.34 0.92 -7.64
CA GLY A 98 15.15 2.12 -7.67
C GLY A 98 15.88 2.41 -6.35
N LYS A 99 16.59 3.53 -6.33
CA LYS A 99 17.30 3.97 -5.10
C LYS A 99 16.31 4.20 -3.97
N LEU A 100 16.55 3.55 -2.84
CA LEU A 100 15.81 3.74 -1.61
C LEU A 100 16.74 4.31 -0.52
N ILE A 101 16.37 5.43 0.07
CA ILE A 101 17.03 6.06 1.21
C ILE A 101 16.21 5.73 2.46
N ILE A 102 16.86 5.09 3.44
CA ILE A 102 16.23 4.64 4.68
C ILE A 102 16.96 5.30 5.84
N GLU A 103 16.20 6.03 6.67
CA GLU A 103 16.71 6.70 7.84
C GLU A 103 15.72 6.62 9.02
N LYS A 104 16.19 6.89 10.24
CA LYS A 104 15.31 7.01 11.42
C LYS A 104 14.39 8.23 11.32
N SER A 105 14.86 9.30 10.69
CA SER A 105 14.13 10.54 10.43
C SER A 105 13.96 10.74 8.93
N ARG A 106 12.71 10.98 8.49
CA ARG A 106 12.42 11.30 7.08
C ARG A 106 13.08 12.60 6.64
N LEU A 107 13.22 13.57 7.55
CA LEU A 107 13.93 14.82 7.25
C LEU A 107 15.42 14.58 6.96
N ASN A 108 16.07 13.68 7.72
CA ASN A 108 17.45 13.32 7.43
C ASN A 108 17.57 12.57 6.10
N ALA A 109 16.65 11.67 5.81
CA ALA A 109 16.60 10.99 4.51
C ALA A 109 16.40 11.98 3.35
N LEU A 110 15.57 13.01 3.53
CA LEU A 110 15.39 14.06 2.53
C LEU A 110 16.67 14.88 2.30
N LYS A 111 17.39 15.22 3.37
CA LYS A 111 18.69 15.90 3.26
C LYS A 111 19.72 15.07 2.48
N ILE A 112 19.77 13.76 2.73
CA ILE A 112 20.62 12.83 1.97
C ILE A 112 20.21 12.82 0.50
N ALA A 113 18.91 12.71 0.20
CA ALA A 113 18.40 12.73 -1.17
C ALA A 113 18.81 14.03 -1.90
N PHE A 114 18.67 15.17 -1.25
CA PHE A 114 19.07 16.46 -1.80
C PHE A 114 20.59 16.51 -2.08
N ASN A 115 21.40 16.11 -1.13
CA ASN A 115 22.88 16.09 -1.26
C ASN A 115 23.36 15.12 -2.34
N GLU A 116 22.65 14.00 -2.59
CA GLU A 116 22.93 13.07 -3.69
C GLU A 116 22.42 13.59 -5.06
N GLY A 117 21.83 14.79 -5.09
CA GLY A 117 21.37 15.47 -6.31
C GLY A 117 20.06 14.91 -6.89
N TYR A 118 19.21 14.28 -6.08
CA TYR A 118 17.87 13.89 -6.49
C TYR A 118 16.98 15.13 -6.63
N LYS A 119 16.13 15.14 -7.68
CA LYS A 119 15.15 16.20 -7.94
C LYS A 119 13.78 15.89 -7.34
N VAL A 120 13.47 14.61 -7.17
CA VAL A 120 12.20 14.15 -6.59
C VAL A 120 12.47 13.10 -5.52
N ALA A 121 11.88 13.28 -4.34
CA ALA A 121 11.83 12.32 -3.24
C ALA A 121 10.40 11.80 -3.07
N ILE A 122 10.19 10.50 -3.28
CA ILE A 122 8.90 9.81 -3.14
C ILE A 122 8.86 9.13 -1.80
N PHE A 123 8.05 9.63 -0.88
CA PHE A 123 7.88 9.11 0.48
C PHE A 123 6.81 8.03 0.52
N ASP A 124 7.18 6.81 0.90
CA ASP A 124 6.24 5.72 1.16
C ASP A 124 5.82 5.72 2.63
N ASP A 125 4.50 5.92 2.89
CA ASP A 125 3.85 5.98 4.20
C ASP A 125 4.32 7.15 5.09
N GLY A 126 4.20 8.38 4.60
CA GLY A 126 4.69 9.60 5.27
C GLY A 126 3.62 10.57 5.79
N LEU A 127 2.32 10.37 5.53
CA LEU A 127 1.26 11.38 5.79
C LEU A 127 1.16 11.82 7.25
N GLN A 128 1.41 10.92 8.21
CA GLN A 128 1.38 11.24 9.64
C GLN A 128 2.68 11.86 10.15
N ASP A 129 3.72 12.00 9.30
CA ASP A 129 4.97 12.64 9.68
C ASP A 129 4.89 14.15 9.46
N LYS A 130 4.82 14.89 10.56
CA LYS A 130 4.69 16.35 10.57
C LYS A 130 6.03 17.09 10.46
N THR A 131 7.13 16.37 10.33
CA THR A 131 8.47 17.00 10.20
C THR A 131 8.75 17.51 8.79
N ILE A 132 7.94 17.10 7.80
CA ILE A 132 8.08 17.50 6.41
C ILE A 132 6.78 18.14 5.91
N ASN A 133 6.91 19.26 5.21
CA ASN A 133 5.83 19.86 4.44
C ASN A 133 5.95 19.38 2.98
N TYR A 134 5.13 18.40 2.59
CA TYR A 134 5.17 17.78 1.27
C TYR A 134 4.60 18.72 0.19
N ASP A 135 5.25 18.75 -1.00
CA ASP A 135 4.76 19.49 -2.16
C ASP A 135 3.49 18.84 -2.74
N LEU A 136 3.43 17.50 -2.72
CA LEU A 136 2.26 16.75 -3.10
C LEU A 136 2.00 15.61 -2.11
N SER A 137 0.76 15.48 -1.66
CA SER A 137 0.30 14.34 -0.87
C SER A 137 -0.80 13.58 -1.60
N ILE A 138 -0.68 12.26 -1.66
CA ILE A 138 -1.67 11.37 -2.27
C ILE A 138 -2.10 10.34 -1.23
N VAL A 139 -3.40 10.27 -0.95
CA VAL A 139 -3.98 9.32 0.01
C VAL A 139 -4.53 8.11 -0.71
N CYS A 140 -4.00 6.94 -0.41
CA CYS A 140 -4.42 5.69 -1.02
C CYS A 140 -5.51 4.99 -0.21
N PHE A 141 -6.54 4.52 -0.90
CA PHE A 141 -7.58 3.64 -0.37
C PHE A 141 -7.78 2.42 -1.26
N ASN A 142 -8.10 1.31 -0.61
CA ASN A 142 -8.63 0.14 -1.31
C ASN A 142 -10.14 0.28 -1.43
N LYS A 143 -10.69 0.14 -2.62
CA LYS A 143 -12.13 0.27 -2.90
C LYS A 143 -13.00 -0.76 -2.16
N ARG A 144 -12.44 -1.87 -1.68
CA ARG A 144 -13.19 -2.87 -0.94
C ARG A 144 -13.55 -2.41 0.47
N ASN A 145 -12.56 -1.92 1.22
CA ASN A 145 -12.73 -1.57 2.63
C ASN A 145 -12.98 -0.08 2.84
N LEU A 146 -12.57 0.75 1.87
CA LEU A 146 -12.63 2.20 1.84
C LEU A 146 -12.27 2.82 3.21
N PHE A 147 -13.27 3.24 3.98
CA PHE A 147 -13.11 3.87 5.30
C PHE A 147 -13.46 2.93 6.47
N GLY A 148 -13.90 1.69 6.16
CA GLY A 148 -14.45 0.78 7.18
C GLY A 148 -15.63 1.42 7.90
N ASN A 149 -15.66 1.32 9.23
CA ASN A 149 -16.68 1.94 10.08
C ASN A 149 -16.49 3.45 10.31
N LYS A 150 -15.59 4.10 9.58
CA LYS A 150 -15.28 5.55 9.60
C LYS A 150 -14.73 6.08 10.93
N ARG A 151 -14.37 5.21 11.89
CA ARG A 151 -13.81 5.62 13.20
C ARG A 151 -12.29 5.53 13.22
N VAL A 152 -11.70 6.36 14.05
CA VAL A 152 -10.25 6.35 14.34
C VAL A 152 -9.92 5.19 15.28
N ILE A 153 -8.69 4.71 15.27
CA ILE A 153 -8.19 3.72 16.21
C ILE A 153 -8.36 4.21 17.68
N PRO A 154 -8.74 3.31 18.61
CA PRO A 154 -8.98 1.87 18.47
C PRO A 154 -10.42 1.48 18.07
N ALA A 155 -11.37 2.42 17.93
CA ALA A 155 -12.76 2.13 17.61
C ALA A 155 -12.98 1.75 16.13
N GLY A 156 -12.04 2.07 15.25
CA GLY A 156 -12.10 1.76 13.82
C GLY A 156 -10.70 1.75 13.18
N PRO A 157 -10.63 1.63 11.85
CA PRO A 157 -9.39 1.41 11.13
C PRO A 157 -8.63 2.70 10.79
N LEU A 158 -9.16 3.88 11.07
CA LEU A 158 -8.56 5.12 10.61
C LEU A 158 -7.45 5.59 11.55
N ARG A 159 -6.35 6.09 10.98
CA ARG A 159 -5.22 6.71 11.70
C ARG A 159 -5.51 8.13 12.14
N GLU A 160 -6.47 8.77 11.46
CA GLU A 160 -6.91 10.14 11.69
C GLU A 160 -8.36 10.32 11.22
N ASP A 161 -9.00 11.43 11.61
CA ASP A 161 -10.39 11.70 11.24
C ASP A 161 -10.57 11.74 9.73
N ILE A 162 -11.67 11.15 9.25
CA ILE A 162 -12.00 11.05 7.82
C ILE A 162 -12.09 12.45 7.16
N ASN A 163 -12.53 13.47 7.88
CA ASN A 163 -12.64 14.83 7.37
C ASN A 163 -11.27 15.44 7.00
N ASN A 164 -10.18 14.86 7.51
CA ASN A 164 -8.83 15.28 7.12
C ASN A 164 -8.49 14.96 5.66
N ILE A 165 -9.28 14.13 4.99
CA ILE A 165 -9.08 13.79 3.57
C ILE A 165 -9.06 15.05 2.68
N ILE A 166 -9.83 16.06 3.04
CA ILE A 166 -9.92 17.35 2.32
C ILE A 166 -8.56 18.07 2.28
N LYS A 167 -7.74 17.91 3.32
CA LYS A 167 -6.42 18.55 3.41
C LYS A 167 -5.44 18.03 2.35
N TYR A 168 -5.60 16.80 1.94
CA TYR A 168 -4.70 16.11 1.01
C TYR A 168 -5.08 16.34 -0.45
N LYS A 169 -6.36 16.67 -0.73
CA LYS A 169 -6.95 16.94 -2.06
C LYS A 169 -6.84 15.80 -3.09
N ASN A 170 -5.82 14.94 -3.01
CA ASN A 170 -5.56 13.90 -4.01
C ASN A 170 -5.79 12.52 -3.41
N ILE A 171 -6.76 11.80 -3.96
CA ILE A 171 -7.19 10.48 -3.53
C ILE A 171 -6.88 9.46 -4.62
N PHE A 172 -6.29 8.36 -4.23
CA PHE A 172 -5.97 7.26 -5.13
C PHE A 172 -6.74 6.00 -4.70
N LEU A 173 -7.66 5.55 -5.54
CA LEU A 173 -8.54 4.41 -5.29
C LEU A 173 -8.06 3.18 -6.04
N ILE A 174 -7.75 2.10 -5.32
CA ILE A 174 -7.27 0.86 -5.91
C ILE A 174 -8.32 -0.24 -5.74
N GLY A 175 -8.69 -0.88 -6.84
CA GLY A 175 -9.67 -1.97 -6.88
C GLY A 175 -10.74 -1.78 -7.97
N ASN A 176 -11.69 -2.72 -8.03
CA ASN A 176 -12.62 -2.84 -9.15
C ASN A 176 -14.07 -2.36 -8.86
N ASN A 177 -14.39 -1.89 -7.65
CA ASN A 177 -15.73 -1.41 -7.34
C ASN A 177 -15.94 0.00 -7.93
N GLU A 178 -16.83 0.14 -8.89
CA GLU A 178 -17.10 1.40 -9.61
C GLU A 178 -17.94 2.40 -8.78
N GLU A 179 -18.78 1.92 -7.86
CA GLU A 179 -19.68 2.77 -7.07
C GLU A 179 -18.98 3.65 -6.04
N ILE A 180 -17.79 3.26 -5.60
CA ILE A 180 -17.05 3.92 -4.52
C ILE A 180 -16.66 5.36 -4.87
N LYS A 181 -16.38 5.66 -6.13
CA LYS A 181 -16.01 7.01 -6.56
C LYS A 181 -17.16 8.00 -6.32
N SER A 182 -18.38 7.62 -6.65
CA SER A 182 -19.58 8.44 -6.43
C SER A 182 -19.86 8.63 -4.93
N GLU A 183 -19.69 7.60 -4.11
CA GLU A 183 -19.83 7.68 -2.65
C GLU A 183 -18.86 8.71 -2.05
N ILE A 184 -17.61 8.76 -2.53
CA ILE A 184 -16.64 9.75 -2.03
C ILE A 184 -17.02 11.16 -2.49
N LEU A 185 -17.35 11.35 -3.78
CA LEU A 185 -17.69 12.65 -4.33
C LEU A 185 -18.95 13.25 -3.71
N SER A 186 -19.93 12.43 -3.30
CA SER A 186 -21.12 12.90 -2.60
C SER A 186 -20.85 13.42 -1.20
N ASN A 187 -19.79 12.95 -0.55
CA ASN A 187 -19.44 13.34 0.83
C ASN A 187 -18.32 14.40 0.90
N PHE A 188 -17.47 14.50 -0.15
CA PHE A 188 -16.32 15.38 -0.16
C PHE A 188 -16.21 16.08 -1.52
N HIS A 189 -16.32 17.41 -1.51
CA HIS A 189 -16.14 18.24 -2.70
C HIS A 189 -14.65 18.57 -2.91
N ASP A 190 -14.30 18.97 -4.14
CA ASP A 190 -12.96 19.46 -4.54
C ASP A 190 -11.81 18.45 -4.36
N LEU A 191 -12.10 17.15 -4.48
CA LEU A 191 -11.09 16.11 -4.47
C LEU A 191 -10.68 15.68 -5.88
N ASN A 192 -9.40 15.59 -6.11
CA ASN A 192 -8.84 14.90 -7.26
C ASN A 192 -8.84 13.40 -7.01
N ILE A 193 -9.70 12.66 -7.70
CA ILE A 193 -9.78 11.21 -7.55
C ILE A 193 -9.14 10.55 -8.77
N PHE A 194 -8.20 9.64 -8.49
CA PHE A 194 -7.55 8.75 -9.44
C PHE A 194 -7.94 7.31 -9.13
N GLU A 195 -8.13 6.51 -10.17
CA GLU A 195 -8.50 5.12 -10.03
C GLU A 195 -7.47 4.20 -10.67
N ALA A 196 -7.24 3.06 -10.02
CA ALA A 196 -6.37 2.04 -10.55
C ALA A 196 -6.82 0.63 -10.16
N SER A 197 -6.33 -0.34 -10.91
CA SER A 197 -6.49 -1.76 -10.61
C SER A 197 -5.15 -2.48 -10.76
N TYR A 198 -5.00 -3.59 -10.04
CA TYR A 198 -3.85 -4.47 -10.22
C TYR A 198 -4.01 -5.28 -11.50
N LYS A 199 -2.98 -5.28 -12.33
CA LYS A 199 -2.84 -6.15 -13.49
C LYS A 199 -1.65 -7.08 -13.31
N PRO A 200 -1.84 -8.39 -13.41
CA PRO A 200 -0.73 -9.32 -13.41
C PRO A 200 0.09 -9.14 -14.69
N GLN A 201 1.40 -9.33 -14.55
CA GLN A 201 2.33 -9.30 -15.66
C GLN A 201 2.62 -10.74 -16.08
N ASN A 202 3.57 -11.32 -16.06
CA ASN A 202 4.12 -12.65 -16.35
C ASN A 202 3.12 -13.84 -16.34
N LEU A 203 1.85 -13.64 -16.76
CA LEU A 203 0.82 -14.70 -16.79
C LEU A 203 1.20 -15.91 -17.66
N GLU A 204 2.00 -15.68 -18.68
CA GLU A 204 2.54 -16.72 -19.57
C GLU A 204 3.37 -17.78 -18.83
N ASN A 205 3.89 -17.45 -17.65
CA ASN A 205 4.67 -18.36 -16.81
C ASN A 205 3.78 -19.27 -15.92
N PHE A 206 2.46 -19.05 -15.94
CA PHE A 206 1.50 -19.76 -15.09
C PHE A 206 0.62 -20.68 -15.94
N LYS A 207 1.19 -21.84 -16.34
CA LYS A 207 0.55 -22.84 -17.22
C LYS A 207 0.04 -24.07 -16.48
N ASP A 208 0.20 -24.11 -15.15
CA ASP A 208 -0.24 -25.25 -14.36
C ASP A 208 -1.78 -25.29 -14.30
N PRO A 209 -2.40 -26.49 -14.30
CA PRO A 209 -3.87 -26.62 -14.35
C PRO A 209 -4.55 -26.19 -13.05
N LYS A 210 -3.81 -26.19 -11.93
CA LYS A 210 -4.33 -25.87 -10.59
C LYS A 210 -3.27 -25.17 -9.76
N TYR A 211 -3.72 -24.19 -8.93
CA TYR A 211 -2.86 -23.47 -8.02
C TYR A 211 -3.39 -23.49 -6.59
N ILE A 212 -2.48 -23.53 -5.65
CA ILE A 212 -2.72 -23.17 -4.26
C ILE A 212 -2.04 -21.83 -4.02
N ALA A 213 -2.82 -20.83 -3.59
CA ALA A 213 -2.33 -19.49 -3.36
C ALA A 213 -2.09 -19.25 -1.86
N PHE A 214 -1.11 -18.40 -1.52
CA PHE A 214 -0.99 -17.88 -0.17
C PHE A 214 -0.50 -16.44 -0.20
N SER A 215 -0.87 -15.66 0.82
CA SER A 215 -0.29 -14.35 1.02
C SER A 215 -0.42 -13.86 2.47
N GLY A 216 0.57 -13.05 2.88
CA GLY A 216 0.60 -12.28 4.13
C GLY A 216 0.69 -10.79 3.80
N ILE A 217 -0.29 -10.29 3.06
CA ILE A 217 -0.47 -8.87 2.71
C ILE A 217 -1.77 -8.36 3.30
N GLY A 218 -1.87 -7.05 3.49
CA GLY A 218 -3.05 -6.42 4.11
C GLY A 218 -4.37 -6.63 3.36
N ASN A 219 -4.35 -7.18 2.13
CA ASN A 219 -5.55 -7.46 1.34
C ASN A 219 -5.44 -8.75 0.52
N HIS A 220 -5.40 -9.88 1.22
CA HIS A 220 -5.35 -11.21 0.64
C HIS A 220 -6.46 -11.47 -0.38
N HIS A 221 -7.70 -11.07 -0.06
CA HIS A 221 -8.85 -11.32 -0.92
C HIS A 221 -8.74 -10.65 -2.29
N THR A 222 -8.25 -9.39 -2.36
CA THR A 222 -8.03 -8.71 -3.65
C THR A 222 -7.00 -9.44 -4.51
N PHE A 223 -6.00 -10.05 -3.89
CA PHE A 223 -5.01 -10.90 -4.58
C PHE A 223 -5.69 -12.13 -5.19
N ILE A 224 -6.49 -12.87 -4.42
CA ILE A 224 -7.20 -14.05 -4.91
C ILE A 224 -8.21 -13.69 -6.01
N GLU A 225 -8.97 -12.61 -5.86
CA GLU A 225 -9.88 -12.11 -6.90
C GLU A 225 -9.14 -11.79 -8.20
N MET A 226 -7.98 -11.14 -8.11
CA MET A 226 -7.15 -10.83 -9.27
C MET A 226 -6.69 -12.11 -9.99
N LEU A 227 -6.21 -13.11 -9.26
CA LEU A 227 -5.79 -14.39 -9.84
C LEU A 227 -6.95 -15.07 -10.59
N LYS A 228 -8.13 -15.17 -9.95
CA LYS A 228 -9.31 -15.78 -10.54
C LYS A 228 -9.83 -15.03 -11.78
N LYS A 229 -9.82 -13.68 -11.76
CA LYS A 229 -10.18 -12.85 -12.92
C LYS A 229 -9.28 -13.05 -14.13
N ASN A 230 -8.06 -13.50 -13.90
CA ASN A 230 -7.09 -13.81 -14.96
C ASN A 230 -7.02 -15.32 -15.27
N ASN A 231 -8.12 -16.04 -15.00
CA ASN A 231 -8.33 -17.45 -15.33
C ASN A 231 -7.36 -18.42 -14.65
N LEU A 232 -6.70 -18.02 -13.56
CA LEU A 232 -5.90 -18.94 -12.77
C LEU A 232 -6.82 -19.77 -11.86
N ASN A 233 -6.77 -21.08 -12.00
CA ASN A 233 -7.61 -22.01 -11.24
C ASN A 233 -7.07 -22.18 -9.81
N ILE A 234 -7.54 -21.33 -8.89
CA ILE A 234 -7.18 -21.36 -7.48
C ILE A 234 -8.10 -22.33 -6.73
N ILE A 235 -7.58 -23.51 -6.41
CA ILE A 235 -8.34 -24.57 -5.71
C ILE A 235 -8.36 -24.38 -4.18
N LYS A 236 -7.38 -23.68 -3.64
CA LYS A 236 -7.27 -23.38 -2.20
C LYS A 236 -6.40 -22.17 -1.99
N ASP A 237 -6.66 -21.43 -0.91
CA ASP A 237 -5.82 -20.31 -0.50
C ASP A 237 -5.55 -20.31 1.01
N PHE A 238 -4.44 -19.68 1.41
CA PHE A 238 -4.03 -19.50 2.80
C PHE A 238 -3.76 -18.01 3.06
N GLU A 239 -4.52 -17.45 3.98
CA GLU A 239 -4.37 -16.07 4.44
C GLU A 239 -3.50 -16.01 5.70
N PHE A 240 -2.43 -15.21 5.65
CA PHE A 240 -1.58 -14.89 6.79
C PHE A 240 -1.71 -13.41 7.19
N PRO A 241 -1.34 -13.04 8.42
CA PRO A 241 -1.26 -11.65 8.83
C PRO A 241 -0.33 -10.83 7.90
N ASP A 242 -0.59 -9.51 7.80
CA ASP A 242 0.29 -8.62 7.02
C ASP A 242 1.74 -8.65 7.54
N HIS A 243 2.71 -8.65 6.62
CA HIS A 243 4.14 -8.78 6.91
C HIS A 243 4.51 -10.07 7.71
N TYR A 244 3.85 -11.17 7.38
CA TYR A 244 4.06 -12.44 8.09
C TYR A 244 5.42 -13.06 7.78
N ASN A 245 6.11 -13.56 8.82
CA ASN A 245 7.32 -14.36 8.67
C ASN A 245 6.96 -15.84 8.65
N TYR A 246 7.10 -16.47 7.50
CA TYR A 246 6.72 -17.86 7.29
C TYR A 246 7.68 -18.82 7.98
N SER A 247 7.14 -19.73 8.80
CA SER A 247 7.92 -20.83 9.36
C SER A 247 8.12 -21.96 8.35
N LYS A 248 9.21 -22.71 8.48
CA LYS A 248 9.45 -23.91 7.67
C LYS A 248 8.29 -24.92 7.74
N LYS A 249 7.67 -25.06 8.92
CA LYS A 249 6.54 -25.97 9.15
C LYS A 249 5.32 -25.57 8.32
N GLU A 250 5.01 -24.28 8.25
CA GLU A 250 3.87 -23.76 7.48
C GLU A 250 4.11 -23.89 5.97
N LEU A 251 5.31 -23.53 5.49
CA LEU A 251 5.66 -23.69 4.08
C LEU A 251 5.63 -25.16 3.65
N ASN A 252 6.17 -26.07 4.46
CA ASN A 252 6.09 -27.50 4.19
C ASN A 252 4.65 -28.02 4.17
N LYS A 253 3.76 -27.48 5.03
CA LYS A 253 2.33 -27.82 4.99
C LYS A 253 1.71 -27.42 3.65
N ILE A 254 1.99 -26.21 3.15
CA ILE A 254 1.50 -25.73 1.86
C ILE A 254 2.05 -26.61 0.72
N ILE A 255 3.35 -26.93 0.74
CA ILE A 255 3.99 -27.77 -0.27
C ILE A 255 3.36 -29.18 -0.29
N ASN A 256 3.13 -29.77 0.88
CA ASN A 256 2.51 -31.09 0.97
C ASN A 256 1.06 -31.08 0.47
N GLU A 257 0.33 -30.01 0.71
CA GLU A 257 -1.02 -29.82 0.18
C GLU A 257 -1.00 -29.72 -1.35
N CYS A 258 -0.02 -29.01 -1.92
CA CYS A 258 0.15 -28.92 -3.38
C CYS A 258 0.49 -30.27 -4.02
N LYS A 259 1.36 -31.06 -3.40
CA LYS A 259 1.68 -32.40 -3.87
C LYS A 259 0.44 -33.32 -3.89
N LYS A 260 -0.40 -33.28 -2.83
CA LYS A 260 -1.64 -34.06 -2.76
C LYS A 260 -2.65 -33.71 -3.86
N ASN A 261 -2.70 -32.45 -4.28
CA ASN A 261 -3.66 -31.96 -5.25
C ASN A 261 -3.10 -31.85 -6.68
N ASN A 262 -1.84 -32.26 -6.91
CA ASN A 262 -1.12 -32.06 -8.16
C ASN A 262 -1.25 -30.61 -8.66
N SER A 263 -0.87 -29.65 -7.83
CA SER A 263 -1.03 -28.21 -8.06
C SER A 263 0.29 -27.46 -7.85
N ALA A 264 0.42 -26.29 -8.47
CA ALA A 264 1.55 -25.39 -8.22
C ALA A 264 1.25 -24.40 -7.10
N ILE A 265 2.29 -23.78 -6.54
CA ILE A 265 2.16 -22.77 -5.49
C ILE A 265 2.34 -21.37 -6.09
N ILE A 266 1.44 -20.45 -5.73
CA ILE A 266 1.53 -19.06 -6.16
C ILE A 266 1.41 -18.11 -4.95
N THR A 267 2.25 -17.06 -4.96
CA THR A 267 2.22 -16.03 -3.93
C THR A 267 2.44 -14.63 -4.53
N THR A 268 2.46 -13.59 -3.71
CA THR A 268 2.81 -12.23 -4.12
C THR A 268 4.33 -12.02 -4.12
N GLU A 269 4.83 -11.03 -4.87
CA GLU A 269 6.25 -10.66 -4.84
C GLU A 269 6.70 -10.27 -3.42
N LYS A 270 5.88 -9.51 -2.67
CA LYS A 270 6.16 -9.16 -1.27
C LYS A 270 6.36 -10.39 -0.38
N ASP A 271 5.51 -11.38 -0.52
CA ASP A 271 5.60 -12.62 0.25
C ASP A 271 6.83 -13.43 -0.16
N TYR A 272 7.08 -13.52 -1.47
CA TYR A 272 8.25 -14.21 -2.01
C TYR A 272 9.58 -13.64 -1.49
N LEU A 273 9.69 -12.31 -1.36
CA LEU A 273 10.88 -11.65 -0.81
C LEU A 273 11.13 -11.95 0.68
N ARG A 274 10.15 -12.51 1.38
CA ARG A 274 10.22 -12.94 2.79
C ARG A 274 10.50 -14.43 2.97
N LEU A 275 10.42 -15.21 1.87
CA LEU A 275 10.66 -16.65 1.95
C LEU A 275 12.12 -16.96 2.26
N PRO A 276 12.38 -18.00 3.08
CA PRO A 276 13.71 -18.60 3.16
C PRO A 276 14.16 -19.12 1.78
N GLU A 277 15.44 -18.97 1.45
CA GLU A 277 15.99 -19.30 0.13
C GLU A 277 15.64 -20.74 -0.32
N GLU A 278 15.69 -21.71 0.58
CA GLU A 278 15.41 -23.13 0.34
C GLU A 278 13.98 -23.43 -0.20
N PHE A 279 13.06 -22.46 -0.12
CA PHE A 279 11.67 -22.59 -0.58
C PHE A 279 11.39 -21.85 -1.89
N LYS A 280 12.27 -20.95 -2.29
CA LYS A 280 12.03 -20.07 -3.44
C LYS A 280 11.86 -20.81 -4.75
N ASP A 281 12.65 -21.87 -4.99
CA ASP A 281 12.56 -22.65 -6.22
C ASP A 281 11.25 -23.44 -6.35
N LYS A 282 10.51 -23.63 -5.26
CA LYS A 282 9.26 -24.40 -5.20
C LYS A 282 8.02 -23.52 -5.28
N ILE A 283 8.17 -22.20 -5.21
CA ILE A 283 7.08 -21.25 -5.06
C ILE A 283 7.19 -20.21 -6.17
N LYS A 284 6.18 -20.11 -6.99
CA LYS A 284 6.07 -19.06 -8.01
C LYS A 284 5.47 -17.79 -7.40
N PHE A 285 5.91 -16.63 -7.84
CA PHE A 285 5.24 -15.38 -7.49
C PHE A 285 4.77 -14.65 -8.75
N ILE A 286 3.65 -13.93 -8.59
CA ILE A 286 3.11 -13.14 -9.68
C ILE A 286 3.56 -11.70 -9.53
N ASN A 287 4.10 -11.15 -10.61
CA ASN A 287 4.39 -9.73 -10.72
C ASN A 287 3.11 -8.97 -11.01
N ILE A 288 2.87 -7.89 -10.30
CA ILE A 288 1.72 -7.05 -10.51
C ILE A 288 2.15 -5.61 -10.81
N ASN A 289 1.52 -5.02 -11.82
CA ASN A 289 1.59 -3.59 -12.08
C ASN A 289 0.28 -2.92 -11.68
N LEU A 290 0.38 -1.65 -11.32
CA LEU A 290 -0.77 -0.81 -11.07
C LEU A 290 -1.21 -0.14 -12.38
N SER A 291 -2.35 -0.57 -12.93
CA SER A 291 -2.95 0.06 -14.13
C SER A 291 -3.80 1.23 -13.71
N ILE A 292 -3.34 2.44 -14.00
CA ILE A 292 -4.02 3.70 -13.65
C ILE A 292 -4.97 4.07 -14.78
N LYS A 293 -6.28 4.26 -14.49
CA LYS A 293 -7.29 4.62 -15.51
C LYS A 293 -6.99 6.00 -16.12
N ASP A 294 -6.72 6.98 -15.27
CA ASP A 294 -6.53 8.40 -15.65
C ASP A 294 -5.05 8.80 -15.61
N ILE A 295 -4.18 8.02 -16.25
CA ILE A 295 -2.72 8.26 -16.24
C ILE A 295 -2.35 9.64 -16.78
N VAL A 296 -3.07 10.16 -17.76
CA VAL A 296 -2.85 11.49 -18.32
C VAL A 296 -3.13 12.58 -17.29
N LYS A 297 -4.23 12.44 -16.55
CA LYS A 297 -4.58 13.36 -15.44
C LYS A 297 -3.53 13.33 -14.33
N LEU A 298 -3.03 12.14 -14.00
CA LEU A 298 -1.95 12.01 -13.01
C LEU A 298 -0.65 12.65 -13.49
N LYS A 299 -0.25 12.39 -14.75
CA LYS A 299 0.94 13.01 -15.35
C LYS A 299 0.82 14.55 -15.41
N LYS A 300 -0.39 15.09 -15.64
CA LYS A 300 -0.66 16.54 -15.58
C LYS A 300 -0.45 17.08 -14.17
N LEU A 301 -1.04 16.45 -13.14
CA LEU A 301 -0.84 16.82 -11.74
C LEU A 301 0.65 16.85 -11.37
N LEU A 302 1.41 15.84 -11.81
CA LEU A 302 2.86 15.78 -11.55
C LEU A 302 3.66 16.86 -12.30
N ASN A 303 3.17 17.39 -13.40
CA ASN A 303 3.81 18.50 -14.12
C ASN A 303 3.53 19.87 -13.47
N GLU A 304 2.44 20.01 -12.75
CA GLU A 304 2.07 21.23 -12.04
C GLU A 304 2.93 21.46 -10.76
N ILE A 305 3.65 20.43 -10.33
CA ILE A 305 4.60 20.54 -9.23
C ILE A 305 5.93 21.02 -9.83
N ASN A 306 6.47 22.12 -9.31
CA ASN A 306 7.77 22.65 -9.74
C ASN A 306 8.88 21.62 -9.48
N ILE A 307 9.34 20.96 -10.52
CA ILE A 307 10.43 19.97 -10.50
C ILE A 307 11.65 20.53 -11.20
#